data_31da1c964e7d36c44b17d7b3de487d21
#
_entry.id   31da1c964e7d36c44b17d7b3de487d21
#
_cell.length_a   1.000
_cell.length_b   1.000
_cell.length_c   1.000
_cell.angle_alpha   90.00
_cell.angle_beta   90.00
_cell.angle_gamma   90.00
#
_symmetry.space_group_name_H-M   'P 1'
#
loop_
_entity.id
_entity.type
_entity.pdbx_description
1 polymer ?
#
loop_
_entity_poly.entity_id
_entity_poly.type
_entity_poly.pdbx_seq_one_letter_code
_entity_poly.pdbx_strand_id
1 'polypeptide(L)'
;MRTIAIENLKGGVGKTVTTISLARILAEDYQQRVLVVDCDGQCNLTRFYLKAVPDFLTLADVLEGTHEPYWRDNVIDVRPRLSLLPASPELYRLDLAAIRYGVSGIDALQGFVEAVAEDGEVDVVLFDCPPGFTAASTAALMAAREIIVPVLMDGFSIEGMADMLEQVESMRDVNPMLRVSGILINQWHRSPAVEQGEALLRSMPLPVFKQTIRRTDKVPESTFRKEAVLDYSITSAASRDYKLLAQELFGEVSGGE
;
A
#
# COMPACT_ATOMS: atom_id res chain seq x y z
N MET A 1 -0.54 -11.26 -12.65
CA MET A 1 -0.09 -10.52 -11.45
C MET A 1 -0.98 -9.31 -11.21
N ARG A 2 -1.42 -9.04 -9.97
CA ARG A 2 -2.12 -7.81 -9.57
C ARG A 2 -1.13 -6.82 -8.98
N THR A 3 -1.30 -5.52 -9.26
CA THR A 3 -0.44 -4.45 -8.73
C THR A 3 -1.34 -3.41 -8.07
N ILE A 4 -1.19 -3.20 -6.77
CA ILE A 4 -2.12 -2.43 -5.94
C ILE A 4 -1.33 -1.39 -5.13
N ALA A 5 -1.62 -0.11 -5.32
CA ALA A 5 -1.10 0.96 -4.48
C ALA A 5 -2.07 1.24 -3.31
N ILE A 6 -1.53 1.37 -2.11
CA ILE A 6 -2.24 1.84 -0.94
C ILE A 6 -1.86 3.30 -0.75
N GLU A 7 -2.73 4.21 -1.22
CA GLU A 7 -2.40 5.63 -1.34
C GLU A 7 -3.45 6.53 -0.68
N ASN A 8 -3.01 7.57 -0.03
CA ASN A 8 -3.81 8.72 0.40
C ASN A 8 -2.87 9.87 0.76
N LEU A 9 -3.22 11.09 0.35
CA LEU A 9 -2.49 12.32 0.66
C LEU A 9 -2.33 12.57 2.16
N LYS A 10 -3.29 12.09 2.95
CA LYS A 10 -3.31 12.30 4.40
C LYS A 10 -2.43 11.27 5.12
N GLY A 11 -1.65 11.76 6.08
CA GLY A 11 -0.89 10.90 7.00
C GLY A 11 -1.78 10.26 8.07
N GLY A 12 -1.36 9.12 8.60
CA GLY A 12 -2.03 8.47 9.74
C GLY A 12 -3.32 7.73 9.42
N VAL A 13 -3.72 7.63 8.14
CA VAL A 13 -4.95 6.92 7.71
C VAL A 13 -4.81 5.40 7.72
N GLY A 14 -3.59 4.87 7.98
CA GLY A 14 -3.32 3.45 8.13
C GLY A 14 -2.87 2.75 6.84
N LYS A 15 -2.22 3.45 5.90
CA LYS A 15 -1.66 2.86 4.67
C LYS A 15 -0.76 1.67 4.97
N THR A 16 0.32 1.87 5.71
CA THR A 16 1.30 0.83 6.08
C THR A 16 0.67 -0.36 6.80
N VAL A 17 -0.25 -0.10 7.75
CA VAL A 17 -0.94 -1.19 8.47
C VAL A 17 -1.84 -1.98 7.52
N THR A 18 -2.49 -1.32 6.56
CA THR A 18 -3.31 -1.99 5.53
C THR A 18 -2.42 -2.84 4.63
N THR A 19 -1.28 -2.31 4.18
CA THR A 19 -0.29 -3.04 3.38
C THR A 19 0.21 -4.29 4.12
N ILE A 20 0.65 -4.15 5.38
CA ILE A 20 1.12 -5.28 6.20
C ILE A 20 0.03 -6.34 6.37
N SER A 21 -1.21 -5.90 6.68
CA SER A 21 -2.33 -6.81 6.95
C SER A 21 -2.73 -7.58 5.69
N LEU A 22 -2.85 -6.91 4.54
CA LEU A 22 -3.16 -7.56 3.27
C LEU A 22 -2.02 -8.48 2.83
N ALA A 23 -0.76 -8.04 2.91
CA ALA A 23 0.40 -8.85 2.56
C ALA A 23 0.44 -10.17 3.35
N ARG A 24 0.22 -10.08 4.68
CA ARG A 24 0.17 -11.28 5.55
C ARG A 24 -0.97 -12.21 5.16
N ILE A 25 -2.18 -11.68 4.94
CA ILE A 25 -3.35 -12.49 4.56
C ILE A 25 -3.12 -13.17 3.21
N LEU A 26 -2.65 -12.43 2.22
CA LEU A 26 -2.41 -12.96 0.89
C LEU A 26 -1.34 -14.06 0.89
N ALA A 27 -0.24 -13.83 1.60
CA ALA A 27 0.85 -14.79 1.66
C ALA A 27 0.47 -16.07 2.42
N GLU A 28 -0.22 -15.95 3.56
CA GLU A 28 -0.46 -17.09 4.45
C GLU A 28 -1.86 -17.70 4.29
N ASP A 29 -2.92 -16.88 4.18
CA ASP A 29 -4.29 -17.41 4.09
C ASP A 29 -4.62 -17.77 2.62
N TYR A 30 -4.20 -16.94 1.63
CA TYR A 30 -4.43 -17.16 0.20
C TYR A 30 -3.29 -17.91 -0.52
N GLN A 31 -2.17 -18.18 0.16
CA GLN A 31 -1.00 -18.85 -0.38
C GLN A 31 -0.41 -18.19 -1.64
N GLN A 32 -0.62 -16.89 -1.80
CA GLN A 32 -0.09 -16.10 -2.90
C GLN A 32 1.36 -15.65 -2.64
N ARG A 33 2.14 -15.50 -3.70
CA ARG A 33 3.49 -14.94 -3.64
C ARG A 33 3.35 -13.43 -3.75
N VAL A 34 3.74 -12.73 -2.70
CA VAL A 34 3.51 -11.29 -2.53
C VAL A 34 4.84 -10.55 -2.50
N LEU A 35 4.94 -9.49 -3.29
CA LEU A 35 5.99 -8.50 -3.18
C LEU A 35 5.40 -7.23 -2.56
N VAL A 36 5.96 -6.77 -1.45
CA VAL A 36 5.63 -5.45 -0.90
C VAL A 36 6.75 -4.47 -1.26
N VAL A 37 6.38 -3.27 -1.66
CA VAL A 37 7.31 -2.18 -2.02
C VAL A 37 7.07 -1.03 -1.05
N ASP A 38 8.09 -0.67 -0.28
CA ASP A 38 8.04 0.50 0.60
C ASP A 38 8.41 1.75 -0.20
N CYS A 39 7.45 2.65 -0.41
CA CYS A 39 7.62 3.88 -1.17
C CYS A 39 7.80 5.11 -0.26
N ASP A 40 7.88 4.92 1.07
CA ASP A 40 8.01 6.01 2.04
C ASP A 40 9.45 6.15 2.53
N GLY A 41 10.06 7.33 2.32
CA GLY A 41 11.38 7.65 2.85
C GLY A 41 11.48 7.60 4.39
N GLN A 42 10.34 7.55 5.12
CA GLN A 42 10.31 7.20 6.54
C GLN A 42 10.66 5.73 6.80
N CYS A 43 10.58 4.86 5.80
CA CYS A 43 10.92 3.44 5.86
C CYS A 43 10.12 2.67 6.93
N ASN A 44 8.85 3.01 7.15
CA ASN A 44 8.04 2.39 8.20
C ASN A 44 7.78 0.91 7.91
N LEU A 45 7.42 0.55 6.67
CA LEU A 45 7.24 -0.84 6.24
C LEU A 45 8.55 -1.61 6.28
N THR A 46 9.64 -1.00 5.81
CA THR A 46 10.99 -1.56 5.85
C THR A 46 11.42 -1.87 7.28
N ARG A 47 11.28 -0.89 8.20
CA ARG A 47 11.63 -1.07 9.62
C ARG A 47 10.72 -2.03 10.36
N PHE A 48 9.52 -2.29 9.85
CA PHE A 48 8.63 -3.30 10.39
C PHE A 48 9.18 -4.71 10.16
N TYR A 49 9.66 -4.98 8.96
CA TYR A 49 10.17 -6.31 8.59
C TYR A 49 11.66 -6.51 8.89
N LEU A 50 12.46 -5.46 8.77
CA LEU A 50 13.91 -5.52 8.91
C LEU A 50 14.38 -4.86 10.22
N LYS A 51 15.49 -5.33 10.78
CA LYS A 51 16.11 -4.73 11.98
C LYS A 51 16.72 -3.36 11.67
N ALA A 52 17.24 -3.18 10.47
CA ALA A 52 17.86 -1.95 9.98
C ALA A 52 17.41 -1.67 8.54
N VAL A 53 17.45 -0.42 8.13
CA VAL A 53 17.25 -0.03 6.74
C VAL A 53 18.53 -0.37 5.98
N PRO A 54 18.45 -1.09 4.84
CA PRO A 54 19.62 -1.37 4.01
C PRO A 54 20.21 -0.08 3.42
N ASP A 55 21.51 -0.06 3.21
CA ASP A 55 22.22 1.05 2.57
C ASP A 55 22.24 0.93 1.03
N PHE A 56 21.80 -0.20 0.48
CA PHE A 56 21.79 -0.53 -0.94
C PHE A 56 20.65 -1.53 -1.25
N LEU A 57 20.33 -1.70 -2.53
CA LEU A 57 19.23 -2.56 -3.00
C LEU A 57 17.87 -2.09 -2.43
N THR A 58 17.59 -0.81 -2.65
CA THR A 58 16.37 -0.16 -2.18
C THR A 58 15.56 0.38 -3.37
N LEU A 59 14.34 0.82 -3.11
CA LEU A 59 13.54 1.51 -4.13
C LEU A 59 14.27 2.73 -4.72
N ALA A 60 15.09 3.43 -3.92
CA ALA A 60 15.87 4.55 -4.43
C ALA A 60 16.84 4.11 -5.54
N ASP A 61 17.51 2.96 -5.39
CA ASP A 61 18.41 2.39 -6.40
C ASP A 61 17.64 2.01 -7.68
N VAL A 62 16.42 1.49 -7.55
CA VAL A 62 15.55 1.21 -8.69
C VAL A 62 15.21 2.49 -9.44
N LEU A 63 14.80 3.55 -8.74
CA LEU A 63 14.43 4.83 -9.34
C LEU A 63 15.64 5.57 -9.97
N GLU A 64 16.85 5.34 -9.46
CA GLU A 64 18.09 5.88 -10.02
C GLU A 64 18.69 5.01 -11.14
N GLY A 65 18.15 3.81 -11.37
CA GLY A 65 18.67 2.88 -12.37
C GLY A 65 20.01 2.24 -11.97
N THR A 66 20.32 2.20 -10.69
CA THR A 66 21.55 1.61 -10.10
C THR A 66 21.32 0.23 -9.48
N HIS A 67 20.10 -0.30 -9.59
CA HIS A 67 19.71 -1.60 -9.09
C HIS A 67 20.33 -2.76 -9.87
N GLU A 68 20.36 -3.96 -9.27
CA GLU A 68 20.79 -5.17 -9.94
C GLU A 68 19.86 -5.52 -11.11
N PRO A 69 20.40 -6.03 -12.25
CA PRO A 69 19.62 -6.30 -13.47
C PRO A 69 18.50 -7.34 -13.26
N TYR A 70 18.73 -8.33 -12.40
CA TYR A 70 17.72 -9.32 -12.05
C TYR A 70 16.90 -8.85 -10.86
N TRP A 71 15.60 -8.70 -11.05
CA TRP A 71 14.71 -8.12 -10.03
C TRP A 71 14.79 -8.81 -8.67
N ARG A 72 15.02 -10.13 -8.67
CA ARG A 72 15.07 -10.95 -7.44
C ARG A 72 16.24 -10.58 -6.54
N ASP A 73 17.33 -10.09 -7.11
CA ASP A 73 18.52 -9.71 -6.35
C ASP A 73 18.32 -8.38 -5.59
N ASN A 74 17.24 -7.63 -5.91
CA ASN A 74 16.89 -6.34 -5.28
C ASN A 74 15.88 -6.48 -4.13
N VAL A 75 15.36 -7.68 -3.84
CA VAL A 75 14.32 -7.90 -2.85
C VAL A 75 14.79 -8.82 -1.74
N ILE A 76 14.17 -8.70 -0.58
CA ILE A 76 14.51 -9.46 0.62
C ILE A 76 13.31 -10.33 1.01
N ASP A 77 13.50 -11.64 1.16
CA ASP A 77 12.47 -12.52 1.70
C ASP A 77 12.29 -12.25 3.20
N VAL A 78 11.12 -11.78 3.58
CA VAL A 78 10.81 -11.39 4.96
C VAL A 78 9.93 -12.42 5.66
N ARG A 79 9.17 -13.20 4.89
CA ARG A 79 8.34 -14.33 5.35
C ARG A 79 8.19 -15.35 4.20
N PRO A 80 7.72 -16.57 4.46
CA PRO A 80 7.33 -17.47 3.38
C PRO A 80 6.33 -16.79 2.43
N ARG A 81 6.61 -16.83 1.13
CA ARG A 81 5.81 -16.19 0.07
C ARG A 81 5.69 -14.67 0.15
N LEU A 82 6.49 -14.00 0.96
CA LEU A 82 6.46 -12.55 1.11
C LEU A 82 7.87 -11.98 1.00
N SER A 83 8.09 -11.18 -0.03
CA SER A 83 9.33 -10.45 -0.27
C SER A 83 9.11 -8.95 -0.15
N LEU A 84 10.15 -8.21 0.16
CA LEU A 84 10.15 -6.76 0.34
C LEU A 84 11.19 -6.13 -0.60
N LEU A 85 10.77 -5.13 -1.38
CA LEU A 85 11.66 -4.11 -1.91
C LEU A 85 11.71 -2.96 -0.89
N PRO A 86 12.82 -2.78 -0.17
CA PRO A 86 12.87 -1.83 0.94
C PRO A 86 12.99 -0.37 0.46
N ALA A 87 12.52 0.57 1.27
CA ALA A 87 12.82 2.00 1.12
C ALA A 87 14.15 2.36 1.79
N SER A 88 14.66 3.52 1.42
CA SER A 88 15.71 4.22 2.16
C SER A 88 15.42 5.73 2.27
N PRO A 89 16.06 6.46 3.19
CA PRO A 89 15.93 7.92 3.28
C PRO A 89 16.40 8.66 2.02
N GLU A 90 17.13 7.99 1.11
CA GLU A 90 17.54 8.55 -0.18
C GLU A 90 16.34 8.95 -1.06
N LEU A 91 15.15 8.37 -0.83
CA LEU A 91 13.91 8.78 -1.50
C LEU A 91 13.62 10.28 -1.30
N TYR A 92 13.96 10.87 -0.15
CA TYR A 92 13.83 12.33 0.06
C TYR A 92 14.76 13.14 -0.83
N ARG A 93 15.94 12.60 -1.14
CA ARG A 93 16.87 13.25 -2.06
C ARG A 93 16.30 13.26 -3.49
N LEU A 94 15.63 12.20 -3.88
CA LEU A 94 14.95 12.11 -5.18
C LEU A 94 13.79 13.11 -5.27
N ASP A 95 13.02 13.31 -4.21
CA ASP A 95 11.97 14.34 -4.16
C ASP A 95 12.53 15.74 -4.34
N LEU A 96 13.65 16.06 -3.70
CA LEU A 96 14.33 17.35 -3.87
C LEU A 96 14.89 17.52 -5.28
N ALA A 97 15.43 16.45 -5.87
CA ALA A 97 15.91 16.45 -7.24
C ALA A 97 14.76 16.66 -8.24
N ALA A 98 13.62 16.01 -8.01
CA ALA A 98 12.42 16.15 -8.82
C ALA A 98 11.89 17.60 -8.85
N ILE A 99 11.89 18.28 -7.71
CA ILE A 99 11.52 19.71 -7.62
C ILE A 99 12.49 20.59 -8.44
N ARG A 100 13.77 20.25 -8.44
CA ARG A 100 14.83 21.11 -9.03
C ARG A 100 15.04 20.87 -10.51
N TYR A 101 14.92 19.63 -10.98
CA TYR A 101 15.32 19.18 -12.31
C TYR A 101 14.19 18.49 -13.08
N GLY A 102 13.01 18.38 -12.50
CA GLY A 102 11.94 17.52 -13.01
C GLY A 102 12.09 16.08 -12.56
N VAL A 103 11.01 15.32 -12.62
CA VAL A 103 11.00 13.93 -12.18
C VAL A 103 11.65 13.05 -13.25
N SER A 104 12.73 12.35 -12.90
CA SER A 104 13.36 11.34 -13.74
C SER A 104 13.26 9.97 -13.06
N GLY A 105 13.24 8.88 -13.85
CA GLY A 105 13.22 7.51 -13.33
C GLY A 105 11.86 7.03 -12.79
N ILE A 106 10.79 7.78 -13.01
CA ILE A 106 9.44 7.37 -12.57
C ILE A 106 9.02 6.06 -13.26
N ASP A 107 9.39 5.87 -14.50
CA ASP A 107 9.14 4.69 -15.32
C ASP A 107 10.04 3.49 -14.95
N ALA A 108 11.12 3.72 -14.18
CA ALA A 108 12.02 2.65 -13.76
C ALA A 108 11.30 1.60 -12.87
N LEU A 109 10.43 2.04 -11.96
CA LEU A 109 9.65 1.11 -11.15
C LEU A 109 8.64 0.33 -11.99
N GLN A 110 8.06 0.94 -13.02
CA GLN A 110 7.19 0.22 -13.95
C GLN A 110 7.98 -0.87 -14.68
N GLY A 111 9.16 -0.57 -15.22
CA GLY A 111 10.03 -1.55 -15.87
C GLY A 111 10.44 -2.68 -14.90
N PHE A 112 10.76 -2.35 -13.65
CA PHE A 112 11.04 -3.34 -12.61
C PHE A 112 9.84 -4.28 -12.38
N VAL A 113 8.64 -3.73 -12.26
CA VAL A 113 7.39 -4.52 -12.04
C VAL A 113 7.03 -5.35 -13.29
N GLU A 114 7.34 -4.87 -14.49
CA GLU A 114 7.18 -5.65 -15.73
C GLU A 114 8.14 -6.85 -15.75
N ALA A 115 9.40 -6.69 -15.35
CA ALA A 115 10.35 -7.80 -15.20
C ALA A 115 9.88 -8.83 -14.14
N VAL A 116 9.34 -8.37 -13.01
CA VAL A 116 8.69 -9.24 -12.00
C VAL A 116 7.52 -10.02 -12.61
N ALA A 117 6.71 -9.38 -13.45
CA ALA A 117 5.56 -10.02 -14.08
C ALA A 117 5.96 -11.07 -15.14
N GLU A 118 7.01 -10.80 -15.91
CA GLU A 118 7.55 -11.70 -16.94
C GLU A 118 8.10 -12.99 -16.32
N ASP A 119 8.75 -12.89 -15.16
CA ASP A 119 9.31 -14.05 -14.44
C ASP A 119 8.21 -14.95 -13.85
N GLY A 120 7.03 -14.39 -13.57
CA GLY A 120 5.86 -15.12 -13.11
C GLY A 120 5.98 -15.70 -11.69
N GLU A 121 6.95 -15.25 -10.91
CA GLU A 121 7.17 -15.71 -9.52
C GLU A 121 6.39 -14.94 -8.47
N VAL A 122 5.70 -13.85 -8.84
CA VAL A 122 4.90 -13.01 -7.95
C VAL A 122 3.45 -12.97 -8.45
N ASP A 123 2.50 -13.11 -7.52
CA ASP A 123 1.06 -13.08 -7.83
C ASP A 123 0.48 -11.68 -7.56
N VAL A 124 0.99 -10.99 -6.52
CA VAL A 124 0.53 -9.65 -6.11
C VAL A 124 1.70 -8.77 -5.72
N VAL A 125 1.70 -7.52 -6.22
CA VAL A 125 2.58 -6.44 -5.74
C VAL A 125 1.72 -5.43 -4.97
N LEU A 126 2.14 -5.07 -3.75
CA LEU A 126 1.53 -4.03 -2.93
C LEU A 126 2.52 -2.89 -2.74
N PHE A 127 2.13 -1.67 -3.08
CA PHE A 127 2.93 -0.47 -2.85
C PHE A 127 2.41 0.27 -1.62
N ASP A 128 3.26 0.44 -0.60
CA ASP A 128 2.98 1.27 0.58
C ASP A 128 3.43 2.70 0.31
N CYS A 129 2.50 3.56 -0.04
CA CYS A 129 2.81 4.92 -0.47
C CYS A 129 2.93 5.89 0.72
N PRO A 130 3.82 6.91 0.64
CA PRO A 130 3.91 7.98 1.64
C PRO A 130 2.67 8.87 1.62
N PRO A 131 2.49 9.79 2.59
CA PRO A 131 1.51 10.85 2.46
C PRO A 131 1.94 11.88 1.41
N GLY A 132 1.08 12.16 0.45
CA GLY A 132 1.35 13.11 -0.64
C GLY A 132 2.00 12.48 -1.88
N PHE A 133 2.10 13.28 -2.95
CA PHE A 133 2.71 12.88 -4.21
C PHE A 133 4.22 13.14 -4.17
N THR A 134 4.99 12.11 -3.91
CA THR A 134 6.44 12.07 -4.01
C THR A 134 6.88 11.44 -5.33
N ALA A 135 8.16 11.47 -5.65
CA ALA A 135 8.70 10.75 -6.80
C ALA A 135 8.38 9.23 -6.69
N ALA A 136 8.53 8.66 -5.49
CA ALA A 136 8.27 7.24 -5.25
C ALA A 136 6.78 6.88 -5.34
N SER A 137 5.86 7.70 -4.77
CA SER A 137 4.42 7.43 -4.89
C SER A 137 3.93 7.62 -6.34
N THR A 138 4.47 8.59 -7.06
CA THR A 138 4.18 8.78 -8.49
C THR A 138 4.62 7.56 -9.30
N ALA A 139 5.84 7.05 -9.08
CA ALA A 139 6.34 5.84 -9.71
C ALA A 139 5.48 4.61 -9.36
N ALA A 140 5.05 4.49 -8.10
CA ALA A 140 4.14 3.42 -7.67
C ALA A 140 2.79 3.49 -8.40
N LEU A 141 2.21 4.69 -8.57
CA LEU A 141 0.95 4.87 -9.31
C LEU A 141 1.10 4.60 -10.82
N MET A 142 2.28 4.83 -11.40
CA MET A 142 2.57 4.44 -12.78
C MET A 142 2.67 2.93 -12.94
N ALA A 143 3.24 2.23 -11.97
CA ALA A 143 3.40 0.76 -11.99
C ALA A 143 2.12 0.02 -11.53
N ALA A 144 1.23 0.67 -10.79
CA ALA A 144 0.01 0.07 -10.26
C ALA A 144 -1.11 0.02 -11.30
N ARG A 145 -1.98 -0.98 -11.20
CA ARG A 145 -3.27 -1.04 -11.92
C ARG A 145 -4.45 -0.71 -11.03
N GLU A 146 -4.26 -0.78 -9.73
CA GLU A 146 -5.32 -0.61 -8.74
C GLU A 146 -4.85 0.29 -7.60
N ILE A 147 -5.79 1.08 -7.07
CA ILE A 147 -5.55 1.89 -5.87
C ILE A 147 -6.58 1.53 -4.80
N ILE A 148 -6.12 1.30 -3.58
CA ILE A 148 -6.93 1.29 -2.36
C ILE A 148 -6.68 2.61 -1.64
N VAL A 149 -7.74 3.33 -1.29
CA VAL A 149 -7.67 4.64 -0.62
C VAL A 149 -8.18 4.51 0.82
N PRO A 150 -7.31 4.28 1.82
CA PRO A 150 -7.71 4.30 3.21
C PRO A 150 -8.07 5.71 3.66
N VAL A 151 -9.23 5.89 4.31
CA VAL A 151 -9.72 7.19 4.78
C VAL A 151 -10.20 7.10 6.23
N LEU A 152 -10.11 8.22 6.95
CA LEU A 152 -10.75 8.40 8.25
C LEU A 152 -12.08 9.14 8.06
N MET A 153 -13.04 8.88 8.92
CA MET A 153 -14.32 9.59 8.88
C MET A 153 -14.24 10.88 9.69
N ASP A 154 -13.52 11.86 9.18
CA ASP A 154 -13.49 13.24 9.67
C ASP A 154 -13.73 14.24 8.53
N GLY A 155 -14.10 15.50 8.86
CA GLY A 155 -14.46 16.51 7.86
C GLY A 155 -13.35 16.79 6.84
N PHE A 156 -12.10 16.84 7.29
CA PHE A 156 -10.93 17.08 6.41
C PHE A 156 -10.64 15.90 5.48
N SER A 157 -10.96 14.69 5.88
CA SER A 157 -10.74 13.50 5.04
C SER A 157 -11.70 13.44 3.86
N ILE A 158 -12.93 13.91 4.03
CA ILE A 158 -13.94 13.94 2.95
C ILE A 158 -13.58 15.02 1.92
N GLU A 159 -13.13 16.20 2.38
CA GLU A 159 -12.66 17.25 1.49
C GLU A 159 -11.40 16.84 0.72
N GLY A 160 -10.38 16.35 1.41
CA GLY A 160 -9.11 15.90 0.79
C GLY A 160 -9.25 14.67 -0.12
N MET A 161 -10.36 13.93 -0.03
CA MET A 161 -10.62 12.82 -0.93
C MET A 161 -10.98 13.29 -2.34
N ALA A 162 -11.66 14.42 -2.49
CA ALA A 162 -11.93 14.99 -3.81
C ALA A 162 -10.62 15.34 -4.53
N ASP A 163 -9.69 15.97 -3.81
CA ASP A 163 -8.36 16.30 -4.32
C ASP A 163 -7.58 15.04 -4.72
N MET A 164 -7.66 13.98 -3.90
CA MET A 164 -7.03 12.69 -4.20
C MET A 164 -7.59 12.05 -5.47
N LEU A 165 -8.91 12.07 -5.65
CA LEU A 165 -9.55 11.50 -6.84
C LEU A 165 -9.23 12.28 -8.11
N GLU A 166 -9.13 13.61 -8.03
CA GLU A 166 -8.69 14.46 -9.14
C GLU A 166 -7.24 14.14 -9.55
N GLN A 167 -6.37 13.92 -8.59
CA GLN A 167 -4.99 13.51 -8.85
C GLN A 167 -4.92 12.11 -9.49
N VAL A 168 -5.72 11.15 -9.00
CA VAL A 168 -5.81 9.82 -9.63
C VAL A 168 -6.32 9.92 -11.06
N GLU A 169 -7.29 10.79 -11.34
CA GLU A 169 -7.78 11.02 -12.70
C GLU A 169 -6.68 11.61 -13.60
N SER A 170 -5.89 12.57 -13.08
CA SER A 170 -4.74 13.12 -13.80
C SER A 170 -3.66 12.06 -14.06
N MET A 171 -3.47 11.10 -13.16
CA MET A 171 -2.54 9.99 -13.37
C MET A 171 -2.98 9.04 -14.49
N ARG A 172 -4.27 8.99 -14.84
CA ARG A 172 -4.78 8.18 -15.96
C ARG A 172 -4.32 8.66 -17.33
N ASP A 173 -3.88 9.90 -17.45
CA ASP A 173 -3.27 10.41 -18.68
C ASP A 173 -1.96 9.68 -19.01
N VAL A 174 -1.22 9.25 -17.98
CA VAL A 174 0.06 8.53 -18.12
C VAL A 174 -0.07 7.03 -17.84
N ASN A 175 -1.02 6.60 -17.02
CA ASN A 175 -1.36 5.21 -16.76
C ASN A 175 -2.86 4.94 -16.93
N PRO A 176 -3.33 4.70 -18.18
CA PRO A 176 -4.76 4.49 -18.46
C PRO A 176 -5.36 3.23 -17.80
N MET A 177 -4.51 2.31 -17.33
CA MET A 177 -4.96 1.09 -16.66
C MET A 177 -5.25 1.28 -15.16
N LEU A 178 -4.88 2.44 -14.62
CA LEU A 178 -5.06 2.74 -13.20
C LEU A 178 -6.54 2.93 -12.86
N ARG A 179 -7.00 2.22 -11.84
CA ARG A 179 -8.38 2.32 -11.34
C ARG A 179 -8.42 2.36 -9.82
N VAL A 180 -9.38 3.07 -9.27
CA VAL A 180 -9.69 3.01 -7.84
C VAL A 180 -10.47 1.72 -7.58
N SER A 181 -9.86 0.76 -6.89
CA SER A 181 -10.52 -0.50 -6.48
C SER A 181 -11.49 -0.28 -5.35
N GLY A 182 -11.19 0.67 -4.46
CA GLY A 182 -12.12 1.07 -3.43
C GLY A 182 -11.54 2.04 -2.40
N ILE A 183 -12.45 2.78 -1.78
CA ILE A 183 -12.18 3.62 -0.64
C ILE A 183 -12.42 2.78 0.61
N LEU A 184 -11.40 2.67 1.48
CA LEU A 184 -11.44 1.90 2.70
C LEU A 184 -11.66 2.81 3.91
N ILE A 185 -12.83 2.73 4.53
CA ILE A 185 -13.09 3.41 5.79
C ILE A 185 -12.27 2.72 6.87
N ASN A 186 -11.28 3.44 7.41
CA ASN A 186 -10.35 2.91 8.38
C ASN A 186 -10.53 3.57 9.76
N GLN A 187 -10.08 2.89 10.81
CA GLN A 187 -10.18 3.31 12.21
C GLN A 187 -11.63 3.68 12.62
N TRP A 188 -12.60 3.00 12.02
CA TRP A 188 -14.01 3.23 12.30
C TRP A 188 -14.32 2.97 13.78
N HIS A 189 -15.05 3.87 14.39
CA HIS A 189 -15.57 3.72 15.73
C HIS A 189 -16.94 4.38 15.82
N ARG A 190 -17.77 3.89 16.71
CA ARG A 190 -19.12 4.41 16.86
C ARG A 190 -19.11 5.82 17.44
N SER A 191 -19.49 6.78 16.62
CA SER A 191 -19.78 8.15 17.05
C SER A 191 -20.70 8.83 16.00
N PRO A 192 -21.52 9.81 16.41
CA PRO A 192 -22.43 10.48 15.46
C PRO A 192 -21.71 11.09 14.24
N ALA A 193 -20.51 11.65 14.44
CA ALA A 193 -19.73 12.24 13.37
C ALA A 193 -19.21 11.17 12.37
N VAL A 194 -18.72 10.02 12.87
CA VAL A 194 -18.24 8.93 12.04
C VAL A 194 -19.38 8.28 11.25
N GLU A 195 -20.52 8.03 11.90
CA GLU A 195 -21.71 7.47 11.25
C GLU A 195 -22.25 8.41 10.16
N GLN A 196 -22.28 9.72 10.42
CA GLN A 196 -22.69 10.72 9.43
C GLN A 196 -21.70 10.80 8.26
N GLY A 197 -20.40 10.80 8.54
CA GLY A 197 -19.34 10.82 7.53
C GLY A 197 -19.39 9.57 6.63
N GLU A 198 -19.57 8.39 7.22
CA GLU A 198 -19.73 7.14 6.47
C GLU A 198 -20.99 7.18 5.58
N ALA A 199 -22.13 7.63 6.12
CA ALA A 199 -23.37 7.72 5.34
C ALA A 199 -23.21 8.70 4.16
N LEU A 200 -22.53 9.83 4.37
CA LEU A 200 -22.23 10.80 3.31
C LEU A 200 -21.32 10.16 2.25
N LEU A 201 -20.21 9.54 2.65
CA LEU A 201 -19.28 8.91 1.73
C LEU A 201 -19.96 7.82 0.88
N ARG A 202 -20.77 6.96 1.51
CA ARG A 202 -21.51 5.90 0.80
C ARG A 202 -22.63 6.41 -0.11
N SER A 203 -23.09 7.67 0.06
CA SER A 203 -24.06 8.30 -0.84
C SER A 203 -23.42 8.86 -2.11
N MET A 204 -22.11 9.00 -2.15
CA MET A 204 -21.38 9.49 -3.31
C MET A 204 -21.24 8.37 -4.37
N PRO A 205 -21.12 8.69 -5.66
CA PRO A 205 -20.92 7.70 -6.72
C PRO A 205 -19.47 7.21 -6.76
N LEU A 206 -18.96 6.71 -5.64
CA LEU A 206 -17.58 6.26 -5.45
C LEU A 206 -17.54 4.78 -5.06
N PRO A 207 -16.50 4.07 -5.45
CA PRO A 207 -16.30 2.67 -5.06
C PRO A 207 -15.86 2.61 -3.59
N VAL A 208 -16.80 2.50 -2.65
CA VAL A 208 -16.50 2.35 -1.22
C VAL A 208 -16.63 0.87 -0.84
N PHE A 209 -15.59 0.30 -0.23
CA PHE A 209 -15.65 -1.07 0.28
C PHE A 209 -16.82 -1.23 1.27
N LYS A 210 -17.51 -2.37 1.21
CA LYS A 210 -18.55 -2.71 2.19
C LYS A 210 -17.93 -2.85 3.57
N GLN A 211 -16.75 -3.50 3.62
CA GLN A 211 -16.01 -3.70 4.85
C GLN A 211 -15.36 -2.41 5.33
N THR A 212 -15.47 -2.11 6.62
CA THR A 212 -14.74 -1.06 7.32
C THR A 212 -13.73 -1.70 8.28
N ILE A 213 -12.63 -1.00 8.57
CA ILE A 213 -11.65 -1.46 9.58
C ILE A 213 -11.92 -0.71 10.88
N ARG A 214 -12.37 -1.44 11.91
CA ARG A 214 -12.65 -0.87 13.21
C ARG A 214 -11.40 -0.50 13.97
N ARG A 215 -11.48 0.64 14.67
CA ARG A 215 -10.42 1.09 15.58
C ARG A 215 -10.26 0.11 16.73
N THR A 216 -9.02 -0.24 17.05
CA THR A 216 -8.66 -1.07 18.19
C THR A 216 -7.23 -0.76 18.62
N ASP A 217 -6.98 -0.82 19.93
CA ASP A 217 -5.63 -0.62 20.49
C ASP A 217 -4.67 -1.76 20.12
N LYS A 218 -5.20 -2.88 19.58
CA LYS A 218 -4.36 -3.99 19.10
C LYS A 218 -3.52 -3.63 17.89
N VAL A 219 -3.93 -2.65 17.09
CA VAL A 219 -3.15 -2.17 15.95
C VAL A 219 -1.86 -1.45 16.39
N PRO A 220 -1.90 -0.35 17.20
CA PRO A 220 -0.66 0.26 17.66
C PRO A 220 0.20 -0.68 18.53
N GLU A 221 -0.40 -1.55 19.35
CA GLU A 221 0.34 -2.57 20.11
C GLU A 221 1.12 -3.52 19.17
N SER A 222 0.50 -3.98 18.08
CA SER A 222 1.10 -4.90 17.12
C SER A 222 2.25 -4.25 16.35
N THR A 223 2.08 -3.01 15.90
CA THR A 223 3.14 -2.27 15.19
C THR A 223 4.34 -1.97 16.09
N PHE A 224 4.10 -1.67 17.37
CA PHE A 224 5.17 -1.50 18.35
C PHE A 224 5.99 -2.79 18.54
N ARG A 225 5.34 -3.95 18.44
CA ARG A 225 6.01 -5.27 18.49
C ARG A 225 6.59 -5.73 17.15
N LYS A 226 6.33 -5.01 16.08
CA LYS A 226 6.66 -5.41 14.70
C LYS A 226 6.03 -6.75 14.31
N GLU A 227 4.78 -6.93 14.70
CA GLU A 227 3.95 -8.08 14.37
C GLU A 227 2.73 -7.61 13.57
N ALA A 228 2.31 -8.34 12.54
CA ALA A 228 1.03 -8.06 11.89
C ALA A 228 -0.11 -8.18 12.91
N VAL A 229 -1.13 -7.33 12.84
CA VAL A 229 -2.25 -7.37 13.81
C VAL A 229 -2.95 -8.73 13.84
N LEU A 230 -2.92 -9.45 12.71
CA LEU A 230 -3.48 -10.80 12.60
C LEU A 230 -2.68 -11.84 13.38
N ASP A 231 -1.37 -11.67 13.49
CA ASP A 231 -0.49 -12.56 14.27
C ASP A 231 -0.51 -12.18 15.75
N TYR A 232 -0.50 -10.88 16.03
CA TYR A 232 -0.53 -10.34 17.38
C TYR A 232 -1.86 -10.63 18.10
N SER A 233 -2.99 -10.48 17.41
CA SER A 233 -4.34 -10.67 17.99
C SER A 233 -5.33 -11.11 16.93
N ILE A 234 -5.33 -12.40 16.61
CA ILE A 234 -6.18 -13.00 15.56
C ILE A 234 -7.68 -12.75 15.77
N THR A 235 -8.12 -12.60 17.01
CA THR A 235 -9.53 -12.35 17.38
C THR A 235 -9.89 -10.87 17.49
N SER A 236 -8.95 -9.96 17.25
CA SER A 236 -9.23 -8.52 17.30
C SER A 236 -10.24 -8.10 16.23
N ALA A 237 -10.90 -6.97 16.46
CA ALA A 237 -11.83 -6.42 15.47
C ALA A 237 -11.12 -6.16 14.14
N ALA A 238 -9.95 -5.50 14.18
CA ALA A 238 -9.19 -5.18 12.96
C ALA A 238 -8.74 -6.45 12.21
N SER A 239 -8.32 -7.51 12.91
CA SER A 239 -7.89 -8.77 12.26
C SER A 239 -9.04 -9.41 11.48
N ARG A 240 -10.24 -9.44 12.07
CA ARG A 240 -11.45 -9.94 11.38
C ARG A 240 -11.83 -9.07 10.20
N ASP A 241 -11.76 -7.75 10.39
CA ASP A 241 -12.14 -6.79 9.37
C ASP A 241 -11.20 -6.83 8.17
N TYR A 242 -9.87 -6.96 8.36
CA TYR A 242 -8.92 -7.14 7.27
C TYR A 242 -9.11 -8.46 6.51
N LYS A 243 -9.50 -9.55 7.19
CA LYS A 243 -9.85 -10.80 6.51
C LYS A 243 -11.08 -10.64 5.61
N LEU A 244 -12.12 -9.95 6.09
CA LEU A 244 -13.32 -9.65 5.29
C LEU A 244 -13.00 -8.69 4.12
N LEU A 245 -12.13 -7.70 4.32
CA LEU A 245 -11.64 -6.86 3.22
C LEU A 245 -10.91 -7.67 2.17
N ALA A 246 -10.04 -8.60 2.57
CA ALA A 246 -9.34 -9.48 1.63
C ALA A 246 -10.33 -10.36 0.85
N GLN A 247 -11.39 -10.88 1.49
CA GLN A 247 -12.46 -11.62 0.79
C GLN A 247 -13.20 -10.74 -0.22
N GLU A 248 -13.49 -9.48 0.12
CA GLU A 248 -14.13 -8.53 -0.79
C GLU A 248 -13.24 -8.22 -2.01
N LEU A 249 -11.92 -8.16 -1.83
CA LEU A 249 -10.93 -7.82 -2.87
C LEU A 249 -10.51 -9.01 -3.75
N PHE A 250 -10.38 -10.19 -3.17
CA PHE A 250 -9.76 -11.37 -3.80
C PHE A 250 -10.69 -12.57 -3.90
N GLY A 251 -11.91 -12.47 -3.39
CA GLY A 251 -12.83 -13.59 -3.25
C GLY A 251 -12.57 -14.43 -2.01
N GLU A 252 -13.39 -15.46 -1.82
CA GLU A 252 -13.20 -16.41 -0.72
C GLU A 252 -11.93 -17.24 -0.94
N VAL A 253 -11.26 -17.59 0.16
CA VAL A 253 -10.14 -18.53 0.12
C VAL A 253 -10.68 -19.86 -0.39
N SER A 254 -10.20 -20.31 -1.55
CA SER A 254 -10.52 -21.63 -2.04
C SER A 254 -10.02 -22.65 -1.00
N GLY A 255 -10.94 -23.26 -0.26
CA GLY A 255 -10.60 -24.27 0.73
C GLY A 255 -9.86 -25.40 0.01
N GLY A 256 -8.58 -25.57 0.31
CA GLY A 256 -7.88 -26.80 -0.06
C GLY A 256 -8.54 -27.95 0.70
N GLU A 257 -9.12 -28.88 -0.06
CA GLU A 257 -9.48 -30.21 0.42
C GLU A 257 -8.23 -31.00 0.82
#